data_f99de80533416f589f7da6ec41c28b37
#
_entry.id   f99de80533416f589f7da6ec41c28b37
#
_cell.length_a   1.000
_cell.length_b   1.000
_cell.length_c   1.000
_cell.angle_alpha   90.00
_cell.angle_beta   90.00
_cell.angle_gamma   90.00
#
_symmetry.space_group_name_H-M   'P 1'
#
loop_
_entity.id
_entity.type
_entity.pdbx_description
1 polymer ?
#
loop_
_entity_poly.entity_id
_entity_poly.type
_entity_poly.pdbx_seq_one_letter_code
_entity_poly.pdbx_strand_id
1 'polypeptide(L)'
;MDWFQTGKGVHQGCILSPCLFNLYVEFIMRNARMDDAQAGIKTARRNTNNLRYADDTTLMAESKEKLKSLLMKEESENPGLKLNIQKTKIMASSPITSWQIDGETMETVTQFIFLGSKITADGDCSHEIKRYLLLGRKL
;
A
#
# COMPACT_ATOMS: atom_id res chain seq x y z
N MET A 1 -37.56 3.70 -24.24
CA MET A 1 -36.68 3.98 -23.06
C MET A 1 -35.88 2.71 -22.85
N ASP A 2 -34.63 2.67 -23.30
CA ASP A 2 -33.81 1.46 -23.19
C ASP A 2 -33.26 1.36 -21.76
N TRP A 3 -33.68 0.30 -21.07
CA TRP A 3 -33.17 -0.02 -19.74
C TRP A 3 -31.78 -0.60 -19.89
N PHE A 4 -30.75 0.06 -19.33
CA PHE A 4 -29.43 -0.52 -19.23
C PHE A 4 -29.26 -1.28 -17.92
N GLN A 5 -28.67 -2.47 -18.00
CA GLN A 5 -28.34 -3.24 -16.82
C GLN A 5 -27.13 -2.60 -16.13
N THR A 6 -27.32 -2.18 -14.88
CA THR A 6 -26.20 -1.80 -14.02
C THR A 6 -25.49 -3.06 -13.53
N GLY A 7 -24.27 -3.27 -14.00
CA GLY A 7 -23.38 -4.32 -13.47
C GLY A 7 -22.86 -4.01 -12.07
N LYS A 8 -22.09 -4.93 -11.49
CA LYS A 8 -21.36 -4.71 -10.24
C LYS A 8 -20.22 -3.73 -10.46
N GLY A 9 -20.01 -2.80 -9.54
CA GLY A 9 -18.90 -1.86 -9.54
C GLY A 9 -19.34 -0.41 -9.51
N VAL A 10 -18.37 0.49 -9.52
CA VAL A 10 -18.56 1.94 -9.57
C VAL A 10 -17.94 2.49 -10.84
N HIS A 11 -18.61 3.48 -11.45
CA HIS A 11 -18.13 4.09 -12.68
C HIS A 11 -17.00 5.08 -12.36
N GLN A 12 -15.91 5.02 -13.13
CA GLN A 12 -14.83 6.00 -13.04
C GLN A 12 -15.34 7.40 -13.35
N GLY A 13 -15.01 8.39 -12.48
CA GLY A 13 -15.47 9.77 -12.61
C GLY A 13 -16.83 10.07 -11.95
N CYS A 14 -17.53 9.07 -11.40
CA CYS A 14 -18.72 9.34 -10.58
C CYS A 14 -18.31 9.96 -9.23
N ILE A 15 -19.04 10.97 -8.78
CA ILE A 15 -18.76 11.69 -7.51
C ILE A 15 -18.79 10.77 -6.28
N LEU A 16 -19.56 9.68 -6.33
CA LEU A 16 -19.67 8.70 -5.24
C LEU A 16 -18.59 7.62 -5.28
N SER A 17 -17.88 7.45 -6.39
CA SER A 17 -16.92 6.37 -6.57
C SER A 17 -15.79 6.39 -5.54
N PRO A 18 -15.16 7.53 -5.20
CA PRO A 18 -14.12 7.58 -4.17
C PRO A 18 -14.63 7.15 -2.78
N CYS A 19 -15.82 7.59 -2.40
CA CYS A 19 -16.42 7.25 -1.12
C CYS A 19 -16.75 5.75 -1.03
N LEU A 20 -17.35 5.19 -2.08
CA LEU A 20 -17.70 3.77 -2.15
C LEU A 20 -16.45 2.89 -2.18
N PHE A 21 -15.43 3.29 -2.92
CA PHE A 21 -14.14 2.60 -2.94
C PHE A 21 -13.49 2.59 -1.55
N ASN A 22 -13.42 3.73 -0.86
CA ASN A 22 -12.87 3.81 0.48
C ASN A 22 -13.63 2.94 1.49
N LEU A 23 -14.95 2.92 1.44
CA LEU A 23 -15.78 2.06 2.29
C LEU A 23 -15.53 0.57 1.99
N TYR A 24 -15.40 0.21 0.72
CA TYR A 24 -15.12 -1.15 0.30
C TYR A 24 -13.74 -1.62 0.79
N VAL A 25 -12.71 -0.81 0.59
CA VAL A 25 -11.35 -1.12 1.06
C VAL A 25 -11.30 -1.19 2.60
N GLU A 26 -12.02 -0.31 3.30
CA GLU A 26 -12.10 -0.37 4.76
C GLU A 26 -12.77 -1.67 5.24
N PHE A 27 -13.86 -2.08 4.60
CA PHE A 27 -14.52 -3.36 4.88
C PHE A 27 -13.56 -4.55 4.72
N ILE A 28 -12.81 -4.58 3.61
CA ILE A 28 -11.82 -5.60 3.34
C ILE A 28 -10.75 -5.67 4.43
N MET A 29 -10.14 -4.52 4.75
CA MET A 29 -9.06 -4.45 5.73
C MET A 29 -9.49 -4.85 7.14
N ARG A 30 -10.73 -4.54 7.52
CA ARG A 30 -11.31 -5.01 8.79
C ARG A 30 -11.51 -6.52 8.80
N ASN A 31 -12.01 -7.10 7.70
CA ASN A 31 -12.20 -8.54 7.59
C ASN A 31 -10.87 -9.30 7.58
N ALA A 32 -9.84 -8.76 6.92
CA ALA A 32 -8.50 -9.31 6.93
C ALA A 32 -7.80 -9.24 8.31
N ARG A 33 -8.48 -8.67 9.33
CA ARG A 33 -7.94 -8.47 10.67
C ARG A 33 -6.53 -7.83 10.66
N MET A 34 -6.34 -6.89 9.75
CA MET A 34 -5.07 -6.16 9.66
C MET A 34 -4.81 -5.27 10.87
N ASP A 35 -5.83 -5.08 11.73
CA ASP A 35 -5.71 -4.41 13.03
C ASP A 35 -5.03 -5.29 14.10
N ASP A 36 -4.62 -6.52 13.74
CA ASP A 36 -3.97 -7.42 14.70
C ASP A 36 -2.64 -6.82 15.17
N ALA A 37 -2.55 -6.58 16.47
CA ALA A 37 -1.46 -5.88 17.15
C ALA A 37 -0.06 -6.53 17.01
N GLN A 38 0.03 -7.69 16.34
CA GLN A 38 1.26 -8.45 16.17
C GLN A 38 1.99 -8.24 14.84
N ALA A 39 1.32 -7.71 13.82
CA ALA A 39 1.95 -7.43 12.54
C ALA A 39 1.99 -5.92 12.32
N GLY A 40 3.17 -5.35 12.09
CA GLY A 40 3.34 -3.92 11.85
C GLY A 40 4.55 -3.34 12.55
N ILE A 41 4.81 -2.07 12.31
CA ILE A 41 5.91 -1.31 12.93
C ILE A 41 5.37 -0.47 14.07
N LYS A 42 5.96 -0.59 15.24
CA LYS A 42 5.59 0.22 16.41
C LYS A 42 6.17 1.63 16.28
N THR A 43 5.29 2.62 16.16
CA THR A 43 5.67 4.03 16.15
C THR A 43 4.91 4.77 17.26
N ALA A 44 5.62 5.39 18.19
CA ALA A 44 5.05 6.24 19.25
C ALA A 44 3.78 5.66 19.92
N ARG A 45 3.81 4.41 20.39
CA ARG A 45 2.72 3.65 21.04
C ARG A 45 1.60 3.16 20.11
N ARG A 46 1.70 3.34 18.81
CA ARG A 46 0.76 2.77 17.83
C ARG A 46 1.46 1.74 16.98
N ASN A 47 0.74 0.68 16.66
CA ASN A 47 1.19 -0.30 15.69
C ASN A 47 0.62 0.08 14.32
N THR A 48 1.49 0.37 13.36
CA THR A 48 1.10 0.74 11.99
C THR A 48 1.54 -0.38 11.05
N ASN A 49 0.60 -1.02 10.43
CA ASN A 49 0.84 -2.12 9.49
C ASN A 49 0.47 -1.77 8.05
N ASN A 50 -0.32 -0.73 7.84
CA ASN A 50 -0.67 -0.24 6.51
C ASN A 50 -0.85 1.27 6.48
N LEU A 51 -0.59 1.87 5.31
CA LEU A 51 -0.92 3.24 4.94
C LEU A 51 -1.63 3.20 3.60
N ARG A 52 -2.72 3.92 3.47
CA ARG A 52 -3.55 3.90 2.26
C ARG A 52 -3.87 5.30 1.77
N TYR A 53 -3.86 5.44 0.45
CA TYR A 53 -4.33 6.62 -0.22
C TYR A 53 -4.94 6.22 -1.58
N ALA A 54 -6.26 6.36 -1.72
CA ALA A 54 -7.01 5.86 -2.86
C ALA A 54 -6.71 4.36 -3.10
N ASP A 55 -6.20 4.01 -4.27
CA ASP A 55 -5.77 2.66 -4.66
C ASP A 55 -4.34 2.30 -4.25
N ASP A 56 -3.55 3.28 -3.81
CA ASP A 56 -2.19 3.04 -3.33
C ASP A 56 -2.20 2.55 -1.87
N THR A 57 -1.63 1.37 -1.64
CA THR A 57 -1.49 0.78 -0.30
C THR A 57 -0.04 0.46 -0.02
N THR A 58 0.44 0.87 1.14
CA THR A 58 1.75 0.46 1.67
C THR A 58 1.54 -0.45 2.86
N LEU A 59 2.06 -1.67 2.80
CA LEU A 59 2.08 -2.61 3.91
C LEU A 59 3.43 -2.56 4.61
N MET A 60 3.41 -2.63 5.93
CA MET A 60 4.62 -2.58 6.76
C MET A 60 4.63 -3.73 7.74
N ALA A 61 5.79 -4.39 7.86
CA ALA A 61 6.00 -5.45 8.84
C ALA A 61 7.47 -5.49 9.29
N GLU A 62 7.69 -6.03 10.47
CA GLU A 62 9.04 -6.19 11.04
C GLU A 62 9.83 -7.34 10.40
N SER A 63 9.15 -8.29 9.74
CA SER A 63 9.79 -9.42 9.09
C SER A 63 9.14 -9.77 7.75
N LYS A 64 9.89 -10.48 6.91
CA LYS A 64 9.46 -10.99 5.61
C LYS A 64 8.23 -11.91 5.73
N GLU A 65 8.23 -12.78 6.73
CA GLU A 65 7.17 -13.75 6.99
C GLU A 65 5.86 -13.05 7.39
N LYS A 66 5.96 -12.05 8.26
CA LYS A 66 4.81 -11.23 8.66
C LYS A 66 4.24 -10.45 7.47
N LEU A 67 5.10 -9.86 6.64
CA LEU A 67 4.66 -9.13 5.46
C LEU A 67 3.97 -10.06 4.44
N LYS A 68 4.52 -11.27 4.22
CA LYS A 68 3.90 -12.28 3.36
C LYS A 68 2.53 -12.72 3.88
N SER A 69 2.41 -12.90 5.19
CA SER A 69 1.12 -13.23 5.82
C SER A 69 0.08 -12.12 5.64
N LEU A 70 0.48 -10.85 5.73
CA LEU A 70 -0.40 -9.70 5.48
C LEU A 70 -0.90 -9.68 4.03
N LEU A 71 0.00 -9.88 3.06
CA LEU A 71 -0.33 -9.92 1.64
C LEU A 71 -1.29 -11.07 1.31
N MET A 72 -1.04 -12.28 1.80
CA MET A 72 -1.92 -13.43 1.57
C MET A 72 -3.31 -13.23 2.18
N LYS A 73 -3.41 -12.58 3.33
CA LYS A 73 -4.71 -12.23 3.92
C LYS A 73 -5.46 -11.22 3.06
N GLU A 74 -4.77 -10.22 2.53
CA GLU A 74 -5.37 -9.21 1.66
C GLU A 74 -5.92 -9.85 0.37
N GLU A 75 -5.19 -10.76 -0.26
CA GLU A 75 -5.65 -11.44 -1.48
C GLU A 75 -6.80 -12.43 -1.23
N SER A 76 -6.74 -13.21 -0.14
CA SER A 76 -7.76 -14.23 0.15
C SER A 76 -9.13 -13.65 0.49
N GLU A 77 -9.19 -12.44 1.01
CA GLU A 77 -10.41 -11.77 1.44
C GLU A 77 -11.00 -10.85 0.36
N ASN A 78 -10.35 -10.77 -0.82
CA ASN A 78 -10.64 -9.82 -1.88
C ASN A 78 -11.05 -10.45 -3.21
N PRO A 79 -12.30 -10.95 -3.35
CA PRO A 79 -12.71 -11.54 -4.62
C PRO A 79 -12.80 -10.58 -5.81
N GLY A 80 -12.63 -9.27 -5.60
CA GLY A 80 -12.80 -8.25 -6.64
C GLY A 80 -11.60 -7.34 -6.91
N LEU A 81 -10.58 -7.34 -6.04
CA LEU A 81 -9.36 -6.56 -6.21
C LEU A 81 -8.16 -7.49 -6.35
N LYS A 82 -7.35 -7.30 -7.37
CA LYS A 82 -6.10 -8.03 -7.56
C LYS A 82 -4.92 -7.12 -7.37
N LEU A 83 -3.91 -7.63 -6.67
CA LEU A 83 -2.64 -6.95 -6.54
C LEU A 83 -1.99 -6.79 -7.92
N ASN A 84 -1.60 -5.58 -8.28
CA ASN A 84 -0.82 -5.35 -9.48
C ASN A 84 0.67 -5.57 -9.17
N ILE A 85 1.15 -6.79 -9.40
CA ILE A 85 2.52 -7.20 -9.07
C ILE A 85 3.55 -6.37 -9.81
N GLN A 86 3.29 -5.97 -11.06
CA GLN A 86 4.21 -5.15 -11.84
C GLN A 86 4.40 -3.73 -11.27
N LYS A 87 3.37 -3.19 -10.61
CA LYS A 87 3.43 -1.88 -9.96
C LYS A 87 3.83 -1.96 -8.49
N THR A 88 3.76 -3.15 -7.89
CA THR A 88 4.08 -3.36 -6.49
C THR A 88 5.59 -3.51 -6.30
N LYS A 89 6.13 -2.81 -5.32
CA LYS A 89 7.56 -2.79 -5.01
C LYS A 89 7.79 -3.16 -3.57
N ILE A 90 8.91 -3.81 -3.31
CA ILE A 90 9.34 -4.16 -1.96
C ILE A 90 10.57 -3.35 -1.58
N MET A 91 10.54 -2.81 -0.37
CA MET A 91 11.68 -2.15 0.25
C MET A 91 11.96 -2.77 1.62
N ALA A 92 13.21 -3.02 1.93
CA ALA A 92 13.64 -3.47 3.25
C ALA A 92 14.91 -2.76 3.68
N SER A 93 15.08 -2.61 4.99
CA SER A 93 16.30 -2.06 5.60
C SER A 93 17.51 -2.99 5.47
N SER A 94 17.27 -4.29 5.26
CA SER A 94 18.33 -5.28 5.01
C SER A 94 18.27 -5.76 3.56
N PRO A 95 19.41 -6.15 2.96
CA PRO A 95 19.42 -6.65 1.60
C PRO A 95 18.51 -7.87 1.43
N ILE A 96 17.52 -7.79 0.55
CA ILE A 96 16.68 -8.91 0.14
C ILE A 96 17.13 -9.35 -1.25
N THR A 97 17.51 -10.63 -1.37
CA THR A 97 18.00 -11.18 -2.63
C THR A 97 16.91 -11.41 -3.67
N SER A 98 15.74 -11.81 -3.24
CA SER A 98 14.56 -11.94 -4.10
C SER A 98 13.29 -12.09 -3.28
N TRP A 99 12.16 -11.64 -3.81
CA TRP A 99 10.83 -11.88 -3.27
C TRP A 99 9.91 -12.33 -4.38
N GLN A 100 9.20 -13.43 -4.13
CA GLN A 100 8.21 -13.97 -5.05
C GLN A 100 6.84 -14.04 -4.39
N ILE A 101 5.82 -13.62 -5.12
CA ILE A 101 4.40 -13.79 -4.79
C ILE A 101 3.76 -14.50 -5.98
N ASP A 102 3.06 -15.60 -5.72
CA ASP A 102 2.38 -16.42 -6.73
C ASP A 102 3.27 -16.80 -7.93
N GLY A 103 4.57 -17.03 -7.68
CA GLY A 103 5.54 -17.39 -8.72
C GLY A 103 6.10 -16.21 -9.50
N GLU A 104 5.60 -14.99 -9.30
CA GLU A 104 6.13 -13.77 -9.91
C GLU A 104 7.14 -13.09 -8.98
N THR A 105 8.26 -12.63 -9.57
CA THR A 105 9.30 -11.93 -8.82
C THR A 105 8.95 -10.46 -8.72
N MET A 106 8.92 -9.94 -7.49
CA MET A 106 8.67 -8.53 -7.22
C MET A 106 9.94 -7.70 -7.32
N GLU A 107 9.80 -6.47 -7.80
CA GLU A 107 10.89 -5.50 -7.84
C GLU A 107 11.28 -5.06 -6.42
N THR A 108 12.57 -5.21 -6.10
CA THR A 108 13.14 -4.72 -4.84
C THR A 108 13.75 -3.35 -5.08
N VAL A 109 13.37 -2.36 -4.28
CA VAL A 109 13.83 -0.98 -4.39
C VAL A 109 14.48 -0.51 -3.10
N THR A 110 15.43 0.42 -3.20
CA THR A 110 16.08 1.07 -2.05
C THR A 110 15.41 2.39 -1.68
N GLN A 111 14.54 2.88 -2.53
CA GLN A 111 13.79 4.12 -2.32
C GLN A 111 12.49 4.10 -3.12
N PHE A 112 11.46 4.77 -2.62
CA PHE A 112 10.21 5.00 -3.37
C PHE A 112 9.59 6.34 -2.98
N ILE A 113 8.64 6.82 -3.80
CA ILE A 113 7.88 8.04 -3.51
C ILE A 113 6.47 7.63 -3.12
N PHE A 114 6.02 8.03 -1.93
CA PHE A 114 4.68 7.85 -1.44
C PHE A 114 4.08 9.18 -1.03
N LEU A 115 2.94 9.54 -1.60
CA LEU A 115 2.27 10.83 -1.38
C LEU A 115 3.20 12.05 -1.55
N GLY A 116 4.06 12.01 -2.56
CA GLY A 116 5.00 13.06 -2.82
C GLY A 116 6.23 13.09 -1.90
N SER A 117 6.34 12.23 -0.89
CA SER A 117 7.50 12.09 -0.01
C SER A 117 8.40 10.94 -0.43
N LYS A 118 9.70 11.18 -0.44
CA LYS A 118 10.72 10.19 -0.75
C LYS A 118 11.07 9.40 0.51
N ILE A 119 10.89 8.09 0.45
CA ILE A 119 11.21 7.16 1.54
C ILE A 119 12.39 6.30 1.08
N THR A 120 13.39 6.10 1.96
CA THR A 120 14.61 5.34 1.69
C THR A 120 14.73 4.17 2.65
N ALA A 121 15.35 3.08 2.18
CA ALA A 121 15.50 1.85 2.96
C ALA A 121 16.43 2.01 4.18
N ASP A 122 17.37 2.93 4.12
CA ASP A 122 18.30 3.27 5.21
C ASP A 122 17.71 4.24 6.25
N GLY A 123 16.50 4.77 5.98
CA GLY A 123 15.83 5.76 6.83
C GLY A 123 16.47 7.14 6.80
N ASP A 124 17.41 7.40 5.89
CA ASP A 124 18.02 8.73 5.74
C ASP A 124 17.06 9.71 5.07
N CYS A 125 16.58 10.69 5.83
CA CYS A 125 15.70 11.75 5.33
C CYS A 125 16.45 12.97 4.75
N SER A 126 17.79 12.98 4.74
CA SER A 126 18.60 14.13 4.29
C SER A 126 18.27 14.56 2.85
N HIS A 127 18.06 13.60 1.98
CA HIS A 127 17.66 13.86 0.58
C HIS A 127 16.29 14.51 0.48
N GLU A 128 15.35 14.06 1.28
CA GLU A 128 13.98 14.60 1.31
C GLU A 128 13.97 16.03 1.86
N ILE A 129 14.70 16.27 2.93
CA ILE A 129 14.86 17.63 3.49
C ILE A 129 15.44 18.58 2.45
N LYS A 130 16.52 18.19 1.76
CA LYS A 130 17.12 19.00 0.68
C LYS A 130 16.13 19.26 -0.46
N ARG A 131 15.35 18.26 -0.84
CA ARG A 131 14.33 18.40 -1.89
C ARG A 131 13.27 19.43 -1.51
N TYR A 132 12.74 19.39 -0.29
CA TYR A 132 11.76 20.36 0.18
C TYR A 132 12.35 21.78 0.30
N LEU A 133 13.57 21.91 0.76
CA LEU A 133 14.27 23.22 0.80
C LEU A 133 14.44 23.83 -0.59
N LEU A 134 14.73 23.00 -1.60
CA LEU A 134 14.83 23.47 -2.99
C LEU A 134 13.47 23.85 -3.58
N LEU A 135 12.41 23.10 -3.26
CA LEU A 135 11.04 23.43 -3.68
C LEU A 135 10.54 24.72 -3.03
N GLY A 136 10.78 24.91 -1.73
CA GLY A 136 10.41 26.13 -1.01
C GLY A 136 11.14 27.40 -1.45
N ARG A 137 12.32 27.27 -2.09
CA ARG A 137 13.05 28.41 -2.67
C ARG A 137 12.52 28.86 -4.03
N LYS A 138 11.60 28.11 -4.64
CA LYS A 138 10.97 28.43 -5.94
C LYS A 138 9.62 29.12 -5.79
N LEU A 139 9.17 29.32 -4.57
CA LEU A 139 7.99 30.13 -4.21
C LEU A 139 8.43 31.55 -3.82
#